data_ec80eb970690185b419400cb7fdcc254
#
_entry.id   ec80eb970690185b419400cb7fdcc254
#
_cell.length_a   1.000
_cell.length_b   1.000
_cell.length_c   1.000
_cell.angle_alpha   90.00
_cell.angle_beta   90.00
_cell.angle_gamma   90.00
#
_symmetry.space_group_name_H-M   'P 1'
#
loop_
_entity.id
_entity.type
_entity.pdbx_description
1 polymer ?
#
loop_
_entity_poly.entity_id
_entity_poly.type
_entity_poly.pdbx_seq_one_letter_code
_entity_poly.pdbx_strand_id
1 'polypeptide(L)'
;MRTHATGVMPKSVLIIGSGPVVIGQAAEFDYAGTQACRALRAEGIRTILVNSNPATIMTDPSVADAVYLEPLTVEVIERIIAREEPEGLLAGLGGQTALNLAVALDQAGVFERHPIRLLGTPLAAIRMAEDRELFRAMCDRIGQPTAPSAIVEGGDEAEREDAARRRSEEHMSELQSHLNLVCRLLLEKKK
;
A
#
# COMPACT_ATOMS: atom_id res chain seq x y z
N MET A 1 8.61 0.17 20.17
CA MET A 1 7.25 0.05 19.62
C MET A 1 6.43 1.19 20.20
N ARG A 2 6.36 2.34 19.51
CA ARG A 2 5.61 3.52 20.00
C ARG A 2 4.24 3.50 19.33
N THR A 3 3.25 2.88 19.96
CA THR A 3 1.84 3.06 19.65
C THR A 3 1.43 4.43 20.19
N HIS A 4 1.43 5.44 19.34
CA HIS A 4 0.94 6.76 19.71
C HIS A 4 -0.58 6.83 19.50
N ALA A 5 -1.33 6.21 20.39
CA ALA A 5 -2.69 6.63 20.66
C ALA A 5 -2.65 7.85 21.57
N THR A 6 -2.08 8.95 21.13
CA THR A 6 -2.33 10.25 21.73
C THR A 6 -3.63 10.76 21.12
N GLY A 7 -4.69 10.87 21.92
CA GLY A 7 -6.01 11.34 21.49
C GLY A 7 -6.07 12.81 21.02
N VAL A 8 -4.98 13.32 20.49
CA VAL A 8 -4.89 14.68 19.93
C VAL A 8 -5.08 14.58 18.43
N MET A 9 -6.15 15.17 17.93
CA MET A 9 -6.42 15.30 16.50
C MET A 9 -5.31 16.12 15.83
N PRO A 10 -4.78 15.70 14.68
CA PRO A 10 -3.79 16.48 13.94
C PRO A 10 -4.45 17.74 13.35
N LYS A 11 -3.71 18.83 13.27
CA LYS A 11 -4.17 20.07 12.64
C LYS A 11 -4.09 20.02 11.12
N SER A 12 -3.22 19.20 10.59
CA SER A 12 -3.01 19.01 9.14
C SER A 12 -2.65 17.58 8.81
N VAL A 13 -3.15 17.10 7.65
CA VAL A 13 -2.96 15.73 7.17
C VAL A 13 -2.57 15.74 5.71
N LEU A 14 -1.47 15.05 5.40
CA LEU A 14 -1.08 14.70 4.03
C LEU A 14 -1.72 13.37 3.63
N ILE A 15 -2.48 13.38 2.54
CA ILE A 15 -3.16 12.21 1.98
C ILE A 15 -2.43 11.80 0.70
N ILE A 16 -1.99 10.55 0.63
CA ILE A 16 -1.36 9.99 -0.56
C ILE A 16 -2.44 9.30 -1.41
N GLY A 17 -2.56 9.74 -2.66
CA GLY A 17 -3.47 9.14 -3.63
C GLY A 17 -2.95 7.82 -4.21
N SER A 18 -3.75 7.23 -5.10
CA SER A 18 -3.49 5.91 -5.69
C SER A 18 -2.48 5.91 -6.84
N GLY A 19 -2.08 7.08 -7.31
CA GLY A 19 -1.22 7.19 -8.48
C GLY A 19 -1.96 6.95 -9.81
N PRO A 20 -1.26 6.61 -10.88
CA PRO A 20 -1.87 6.28 -12.15
C PRO A 20 -2.67 4.98 -12.00
N VAL A 21 -3.94 5.02 -12.38
CA VAL A 21 -4.88 3.94 -12.12
C VAL A 21 -5.04 3.06 -13.36
N VAL A 22 -5.03 1.75 -13.14
CA VAL A 22 -5.43 0.78 -14.16
C VAL A 22 -6.95 0.81 -14.29
N ILE A 23 -7.46 0.74 -15.52
CA ILE A 23 -8.90 0.73 -15.80
C ILE A 23 -9.60 -0.35 -14.92
N GLY A 24 -10.56 0.07 -14.12
CA GLY A 24 -11.33 -0.79 -13.21
C GLY A 24 -11.02 -0.65 -11.71
N GLN A 25 -9.88 -0.08 -11.32
CA GLN A 25 -9.52 0.17 -9.91
C GLN A 25 -9.72 1.64 -9.47
N ALA A 26 -9.91 2.54 -10.42
CA ALA A 26 -9.88 3.98 -10.25
C ALA A 26 -10.92 4.53 -9.29
N ALA A 27 -12.17 4.14 -9.49
CA ALA A 27 -13.30 4.83 -8.89
C ALA A 27 -13.36 4.68 -7.36
N GLU A 28 -12.96 3.53 -6.84
CA GLU A 28 -12.99 3.26 -5.39
C GLU A 28 -11.97 4.12 -4.63
N PHE A 29 -10.73 4.16 -5.10
CA PHE A 29 -9.67 4.94 -4.44
C PHE A 29 -9.89 6.44 -4.57
N ASP A 30 -10.35 6.90 -5.73
CA ASP A 30 -10.68 8.30 -5.98
C ASP A 30 -11.81 8.78 -5.05
N TYR A 31 -12.86 7.97 -4.91
CA TYR A 31 -13.95 8.26 -4.00
C TYR A 31 -13.49 8.26 -2.53
N ALA A 32 -12.73 7.24 -2.10
CA ALA A 32 -12.26 7.12 -0.73
C ALA A 32 -11.38 8.31 -0.31
N GLY A 33 -10.44 8.72 -1.15
CA GLY A 33 -9.58 9.86 -0.92
C GLY A 33 -10.34 11.18 -0.87
N THR A 34 -11.28 11.39 -1.80
CA THR A 34 -12.14 12.59 -1.82
C THR A 34 -13.01 12.67 -0.56
N GLN A 35 -13.61 11.56 -0.12
CA GLN A 35 -14.41 11.54 1.10
C GLN A 35 -13.59 11.78 2.36
N ALA A 36 -12.36 11.27 2.41
CA ALA A 36 -11.44 11.53 3.51
C ALA A 36 -11.10 13.04 3.61
N CYS A 37 -10.77 13.68 2.49
CA CYS A 37 -10.55 15.14 2.46
C CYS A 37 -11.77 15.90 3.00
N ARG A 38 -12.97 15.55 2.55
CA ARG A 38 -14.21 16.19 3.01
C ARG A 38 -14.46 15.98 4.51
N ALA A 39 -14.27 14.75 5.00
CA ALA A 39 -14.47 14.42 6.41
C ALA A 39 -13.47 15.17 7.29
N LEU A 40 -12.20 15.19 6.94
CA LEU A 40 -11.17 15.91 7.69
C LEU A 40 -11.42 17.43 7.69
N ARG A 41 -11.80 18.00 6.55
CA ARG A 41 -12.16 19.44 6.48
C ARG A 41 -13.38 19.78 7.32
N ALA A 42 -14.38 18.89 7.39
CA ALA A 42 -15.55 19.09 8.26
C ALA A 42 -15.16 19.13 9.74
N GLU A 43 -14.09 18.44 10.14
CA GLU A 43 -13.51 18.48 11.48
C GLU A 43 -12.50 19.65 11.67
N GLY A 44 -12.36 20.53 10.69
CA GLY A 44 -11.44 21.67 10.75
C GLY A 44 -9.97 21.32 10.57
N ILE A 45 -9.67 20.15 10.02
CA ILE A 45 -8.31 19.68 9.76
C ILE A 45 -7.89 20.11 8.36
N ARG A 46 -6.74 20.77 8.25
CA ARG A 46 -6.16 21.17 6.96
C ARG A 46 -5.73 19.92 6.18
N THR A 47 -6.18 19.81 4.93
CA THR A 47 -5.92 18.67 4.06
C THR A 47 -4.93 19.03 2.96
N ILE A 48 -3.93 18.18 2.79
CA ILE A 48 -2.94 18.26 1.73
C ILE A 48 -3.05 16.94 0.95
N LEU A 49 -3.29 17.02 -0.34
CA LEU A 49 -3.43 15.85 -1.19
C LEU A 49 -2.30 15.79 -2.21
N VAL A 50 -1.71 14.62 -2.39
CA VAL A 50 -0.76 14.35 -3.47
C VAL A 50 -1.24 13.16 -4.30
N ASN A 51 -1.29 13.32 -5.60
CA ASN A 51 -1.58 12.25 -6.56
C ASN A 51 -0.89 12.54 -7.89
N SER A 52 -0.44 11.51 -8.59
CA SER A 52 0.19 11.64 -9.90
C SER A 52 -0.79 11.57 -11.07
N ASN A 53 -2.06 11.24 -10.82
CA ASN A 53 -3.09 11.14 -11.85
C ASN A 53 -3.82 12.48 -12.02
N PRO A 54 -3.72 13.14 -13.19
CA PRO A 54 -4.44 14.41 -13.46
C PRO A 54 -5.92 14.20 -13.76
N ALA A 55 -6.34 12.97 -14.08
CA ALA A 55 -7.69 12.66 -14.58
C ALA A 55 -8.58 12.08 -13.46
N THR A 56 -8.41 12.50 -12.22
CA THR A 56 -9.20 12.04 -11.07
C THR A 56 -9.89 13.20 -10.39
N ILE A 57 -11.06 12.92 -9.79
CA ILE A 57 -11.77 13.89 -8.95
C ILE A 57 -10.96 14.30 -7.72
N MET A 58 -10.01 13.46 -7.26
CA MET A 58 -9.14 13.78 -6.12
C MET A 58 -8.25 14.99 -6.38
N THR A 59 -7.80 15.21 -7.60
CA THR A 59 -6.91 16.32 -7.97
C THR A 59 -7.64 17.60 -8.30
N ASP A 60 -8.97 17.64 -8.14
CA ASP A 60 -9.72 18.88 -8.23
C ASP A 60 -9.30 19.82 -7.08
N PRO A 61 -8.94 21.08 -7.40
CA PRO A 61 -8.49 22.05 -6.40
C PRO A 61 -9.49 22.32 -5.27
N SER A 62 -10.78 21.99 -5.45
CA SER A 62 -11.80 22.16 -4.44
C SER A 62 -11.84 21.03 -3.38
N VAL A 63 -11.18 19.91 -3.64
CA VAL A 63 -11.23 18.70 -2.79
C VAL A 63 -10.40 18.86 -1.52
N ALA A 64 -9.20 19.42 -1.61
CA ALA A 64 -8.32 19.64 -0.49
C ALA A 64 -7.85 21.09 -0.40
N ASP A 65 -7.26 21.49 0.73
CA ASP A 65 -6.74 22.85 0.94
C ASP A 65 -5.45 23.10 0.15
N ALA A 66 -4.68 22.02 -0.12
CA ALA A 66 -3.56 22.03 -1.05
C ALA A 66 -3.58 20.73 -1.88
N VAL A 67 -3.40 20.85 -3.19
CA VAL A 67 -3.37 19.71 -4.11
C VAL A 67 -2.05 19.71 -4.87
N TYR A 68 -1.33 18.60 -4.82
CA TYR A 68 -0.09 18.36 -5.51
C TYR A 68 -0.29 17.32 -6.61
N LEU A 69 -0.13 17.72 -7.84
CA LEU A 69 -0.09 16.84 -9.00
C LEU A 69 1.36 16.47 -9.29
N GLU A 70 1.89 15.52 -8.56
CA GLU A 70 3.30 15.18 -8.55
C GLU A 70 3.51 13.66 -8.54
N PRO A 71 4.68 13.17 -9.01
CA PRO A 71 5.04 11.76 -8.90
C PRO A 71 5.06 11.28 -7.44
N LEU A 72 4.55 10.05 -7.22
CA LEU A 72 4.53 9.42 -5.88
C LEU A 72 5.88 8.75 -5.61
N THR A 73 6.92 9.55 -5.34
CA THR A 73 8.26 9.09 -4.95
C THR A 73 8.63 9.61 -3.57
N VAL A 74 9.60 8.94 -2.93
CA VAL A 74 10.07 9.33 -1.58
C VAL A 74 10.55 10.78 -1.57
N GLU A 75 11.33 11.18 -2.57
CA GLU A 75 11.93 12.52 -2.65
C GLU A 75 10.87 13.61 -2.81
N VAL A 76 9.83 13.34 -3.60
CA VAL A 76 8.73 14.29 -3.82
C VAL A 76 7.90 14.43 -2.56
N ILE A 77 7.53 13.31 -1.95
CA ILE A 77 6.73 13.31 -0.71
C ILE A 77 7.50 14.00 0.43
N GLU A 78 8.79 13.73 0.58
CA GLU A 78 9.61 14.39 1.59
C GLU A 78 9.69 15.92 1.38
N ARG A 79 9.81 16.38 0.12
CA ARG A 79 9.75 17.83 -0.19
C ARG A 79 8.41 18.45 0.16
N ILE A 80 7.30 17.74 -0.09
CA ILE A 80 5.96 18.21 0.28
C ILE A 80 5.84 18.25 1.81
N ILE A 81 6.32 17.22 2.53
CA ILE A 81 6.35 17.20 4.00
C ILE A 81 7.15 18.38 4.55
N ALA A 82 8.33 18.63 4.02
CA ALA A 82 9.19 19.75 4.46
C ALA A 82 8.57 21.13 4.18
N ARG A 83 7.76 21.26 3.12
CA ARG A 83 7.10 22.51 2.74
C ARG A 83 5.82 22.78 3.54
N GLU A 84 5.00 21.74 3.72
CA GLU A 84 3.66 21.86 4.27
C GLU A 84 3.58 21.55 5.76
N GLU A 85 4.65 20.93 6.30
CA GLU A 85 4.77 20.52 7.70
C GLU A 85 3.52 19.83 8.27
N PRO A 86 2.97 18.79 7.58
CA PRO A 86 1.78 18.11 8.06
C PRO A 86 2.05 17.34 9.35
N GLU A 87 1.09 17.35 10.29
CA GLU A 87 1.19 16.57 11.52
C GLU A 87 0.87 15.09 11.34
N GLY A 88 0.10 14.76 10.29
CA GLY A 88 -0.29 13.39 9.95
C GLY A 88 -0.12 13.04 8.49
N LEU A 89 0.18 11.76 8.21
CA LEU A 89 0.24 11.17 6.88
C LEU A 89 -0.76 10.02 6.79
N LEU A 90 -1.62 10.05 5.79
CA LEU A 90 -2.63 9.02 5.54
C LEU A 90 -2.36 8.33 4.21
N ALA A 91 -1.87 7.08 4.27
CA ALA A 91 -1.53 6.27 3.09
C ALA A 91 -2.58 5.19 2.77
N GLY A 92 -3.43 4.81 3.72
CA GLY A 92 -4.35 3.68 3.57
C GLY A 92 -5.46 3.86 2.52
N LEU A 93 -5.61 5.04 1.94
CA LEU A 93 -6.64 5.36 0.95
C LEU A 93 -6.12 5.33 -0.51
N GLY A 94 -4.82 5.24 -0.70
CA GLY A 94 -4.18 5.24 -2.02
C GLY A 94 -3.82 3.84 -2.54
N GLY A 95 -4.38 2.79 -1.95
CA GLY A 95 -4.11 1.41 -2.34
C GLY A 95 -2.65 1.00 -2.14
N GLN A 96 -2.23 -0.04 -2.86
CA GLN A 96 -0.89 -0.63 -2.72
C GLN A 96 0.23 0.39 -2.98
N THR A 97 0.06 1.29 -3.94
CA THR A 97 1.04 2.32 -4.26
C THR A 97 1.36 3.18 -3.05
N ALA A 98 0.34 3.67 -2.35
CA ALA A 98 0.53 4.52 -1.19
C ALA A 98 1.04 3.75 0.03
N LEU A 99 0.63 2.49 0.23
CA LEU A 99 1.15 1.63 1.30
C LEU A 99 2.64 1.33 1.10
N ASN A 100 3.04 0.95 -0.11
CA ASN A 100 4.46 0.73 -0.45
C ASN A 100 5.28 2.00 -0.25
N LEU A 101 4.73 3.15 -0.65
CA LEU A 101 5.39 4.44 -0.45
C LEU A 101 5.55 4.79 1.02
N ALA A 102 4.56 4.50 1.88
CA ALA A 102 4.68 4.70 3.33
C ALA A 102 5.80 3.84 3.94
N VAL A 103 5.96 2.59 3.49
CA VAL A 103 7.08 1.71 3.89
C VAL A 103 8.40 2.27 3.39
N ALA A 104 8.48 2.74 2.15
CA ALA A 104 9.69 3.34 1.58
C ALA A 104 10.11 4.64 2.30
N LEU A 105 9.14 5.48 2.68
CA LEU A 105 9.38 6.69 3.49
C LEU A 105 9.99 6.36 4.86
N ASP A 106 9.52 5.30 5.50
CA ASP A 106 10.06 4.82 6.77
C ASP A 106 11.49 4.29 6.61
N GLN A 107 11.73 3.46 5.59
CA GLN A 107 13.06 2.94 5.28
C GLN A 107 14.07 4.06 4.95
N ALA A 108 13.60 5.13 4.32
CA ALA A 108 14.40 6.32 4.04
C ALA A 108 14.58 7.23 5.27
N GLY A 109 14.01 6.91 6.43
CA GLY A 109 14.12 7.70 7.66
C GLY A 109 13.35 9.02 7.65
N VAL A 110 12.34 9.17 6.78
CA VAL A 110 11.57 10.42 6.66
C VAL A 110 10.77 10.69 7.94
N PHE A 111 10.18 9.66 8.56
CA PHE A 111 9.45 9.81 9.83
C PHE A 111 10.36 10.13 11.03
N GLU A 112 11.67 9.92 10.91
CA GLU A 112 12.63 10.28 11.93
C GLU A 112 13.08 11.75 11.78
N ARG A 113 13.19 12.20 10.51
CA ARG A 113 13.62 13.58 10.20
C ARG A 113 12.51 14.61 10.34
N HIS A 114 11.26 14.19 10.17
CA HIS A 114 10.10 15.07 10.21
C HIS A 114 9.11 14.63 11.31
N PRO A 115 8.52 15.55 12.07
CA PRO A 115 7.60 15.24 13.18
C PRO A 115 6.20 14.86 12.66
N ILE A 116 6.12 13.98 11.67
CA ILE A 116 4.87 13.51 11.04
C ILE A 116 4.50 12.12 11.58
N ARG A 117 3.22 11.89 11.82
CA ARG A 117 2.69 10.60 12.29
C ARG A 117 1.98 9.88 11.17
N LEU A 118 2.27 8.60 10.96
CA LEU A 118 1.43 7.76 10.10
C LEU A 118 0.08 7.53 10.79
N LEU A 119 -0.99 7.85 10.08
CA LEU A 119 -2.38 7.68 10.52
C LEU A 119 -3.00 6.42 9.89
N GLY A 120 -3.95 5.81 10.59
CA GLY A 120 -4.60 4.60 10.15
C GLY A 120 -3.77 3.36 10.46
N THR A 121 -3.47 2.53 9.45
CA THR A 121 -2.76 1.25 9.64
C THR A 121 -1.29 1.48 10.02
N PRO A 122 -0.81 0.91 11.15
CA PRO A 122 0.58 1.02 11.55
C PRO A 122 1.53 0.33 10.53
N LEU A 123 2.74 0.87 10.35
CA LEU A 123 3.75 0.29 9.45
C LEU A 123 4.04 -1.19 9.71
N ALA A 124 4.10 -1.58 10.99
CA ALA A 124 4.30 -2.98 11.36
C ALA A 124 3.17 -3.90 10.86
N ALA A 125 1.92 -3.41 10.85
CA ALA A 125 0.80 -4.15 10.32
C ALA A 125 0.82 -4.21 8.78
N ILE A 126 1.21 -3.12 8.13
CA ILE A 126 1.38 -3.08 6.67
C ILE A 126 2.45 -4.11 6.26
N ARG A 127 3.63 -4.07 6.87
CA ARG A 127 4.71 -5.03 6.57
C ARG A 127 4.29 -6.48 6.82
N MET A 128 3.59 -6.72 7.93
CA MET A 128 3.09 -8.07 8.27
C MET A 128 2.06 -8.58 7.25
N ALA A 129 1.21 -7.71 6.72
CA ALA A 129 0.21 -8.08 5.72
C ALA A 129 0.80 -8.31 4.33
N GLU A 130 1.85 -7.56 3.97
CA GLU A 130 2.50 -7.60 2.66
C GLU A 130 3.51 -8.76 2.53
N ASP A 131 4.20 -9.10 3.62
CA ASP A 131 5.18 -10.17 3.65
C ASP A 131 4.50 -11.51 3.97
N ARG A 132 4.63 -12.46 3.04
CA ARG A 132 3.97 -13.76 3.15
C ARG A 132 4.48 -14.61 4.32
N GLU A 133 5.76 -14.50 4.66
CA GLU A 133 6.34 -15.22 5.79
C GLU A 133 5.88 -14.64 7.12
N LEU A 134 5.92 -13.30 7.22
CA LEU A 134 5.44 -12.60 8.41
C LEU A 134 3.94 -12.83 8.62
N PHE A 135 3.16 -12.83 7.53
CA PHE A 135 1.73 -13.12 7.59
C PHE A 135 1.46 -14.55 8.05
N ARG A 136 2.16 -15.55 7.50
CA ARG A 136 2.05 -16.95 7.93
C ARG A 136 2.41 -17.11 9.40
N ALA A 137 3.56 -16.58 9.81
CA ALA A 137 4.00 -16.64 11.20
C ALA A 137 2.99 -15.98 12.17
N MET A 138 2.33 -14.92 11.73
CA MET A 138 1.25 -14.30 12.48
C MET A 138 0.04 -15.22 12.58
N CYS A 139 -0.40 -15.84 11.48
CA CYS A 139 -1.52 -16.78 11.46
C CYS A 139 -1.25 -17.99 12.36
N ASP A 140 -0.05 -18.57 12.28
CA ASP A 140 0.36 -19.69 13.15
C ASP A 140 0.30 -19.31 14.63
N ARG A 141 0.77 -18.12 14.98
CA ARG A 141 0.74 -17.60 16.36
C ARG A 141 -0.67 -17.44 16.91
N ILE A 142 -1.64 -17.07 16.07
CA ILE A 142 -3.04 -16.91 16.48
C ILE A 142 -3.89 -18.18 16.24
N GLY A 143 -3.25 -19.28 15.79
CA GLY A 143 -3.92 -20.56 15.54
C GLY A 143 -4.87 -20.56 14.34
N GLN A 144 -4.65 -19.68 13.36
CA GLN A 144 -5.45 -19.64 12.13
C GLN A 144 -4.78 -20.46 11.04
N PRO A 145 -5.50 -21.40 10.40
CA PRO A 145 -4.94 -22.21 9.34
C PRO A 145 -4.65 -21.34 8.08
N THR A 146 -3.50 -21.55 7.49
CA THR A 146 -3.11 -20.98 6.18
C THR A 146 -2.96 -22.08 5.15
N ALA A 147 -3.15 -21.74 3.87
CA ALA A 147 -2.85 -22.67 2.80
C ALA A 147 -1.38 -23.09 2.86
N PRO A 148 -1.06 -24.39 2.66
CA PRO A 148 0.32 -24.84 2.57
C PRO A 148 1.05 -24.08 1.46
N SER A 149 2.13 -23.40 1.80
CA SER A 149 2.92 -22.61 0.86
C SER A 149 4.41 -22.81 1.10
N ALA A 150 5.22 -22.69 0.08
CA ALA A 150 6.67 -22.65 0.18
C ALA A 150 7.19 -21.44 -0.57
N ILE A 151 8.24 -20.82 -0.03
CA ILE A 151 8.98 -19.77 -0.73
C ILE A 151 10.13 -20.46 -1.45
N VAL A 152 10.27 -20.16 -2.72
CA VAL A 152 11.41 -20.57 -3.52
C VAL A 152 12.28 -19.34 -3.67
N GLU A 153 13.36 -19.29 -2.89
CA GLU A 153 14.36 -18.23 -2.96
C GLU A 153 15.48 -18.67 -3.93
N GLY A 154 15.78 -17.82 -4.89
CA GLY A 154 16.86 -18.09 -5.85
C GLY A 154 16.50 -19.17 -6.88
N GLY A 155 17.51 -19.67 -7.57
CA GLY A 155 17.37 -20.69 -8.59
C GLY A 155 17.02 -20.14 -9.98
N ASP A 156 17.29 -20.94 -10.99
CA ASP A 156 16.88 -20.67 -12.36
C ASP A 156 15.36 -20.95 -12.55
N GLU A 157 14.85 -20.67 -13.74
CA GLU A 157 13.43 -20.86 -14.06
C GLU A 157 13.02 -22.35 -13.92
N ALA A 158 13.94 -23.29 -14.21
CA ALA A 158 13.70 -24.72 -14.12
C ALA A 158 13.59 -25.21 -12.66
N GLU A 159 14.40 -24.69 -11.76
CA GLU A 159 14.32 -25.02 -10.33
C GLU A 159 13.02 -24.51 -9.70
N ARG A 160 12.55 -23.31 -10.12
CA ARG A 160 11.26 -22.76 -9.68
C ARG A 160 10.07 -23.56 -10.20
N GLU A 161 10.13 -23.98 -11.46
CA GLU A 161 9.08 -24.84 -12.05
C GLU A 161 9.02 -26.21 -11.38
N ASP A 162 10.18 -26.83 -11.06
CA ASP A 162 10.23 -28.12 -10.39
C ASP A 162 9.71 -28.04 -8.94
N ALA A 163 10.06 -26.99 -8.21
CA ALA A 163 9.52 -26.73 -6.89
C ALA A 163 7.99 -26.48 -6.90
N ALA A 164 7.48 -25.74 -7.89
CA ALA A 164 6.06 -25.51 -8.08
C ALA A 164 5.32 -26.80 -8.45
N ARG A 165 5.92 -27.64 -9.28
CA ARG A 165 5.36 -28.93 -9.71
C ARG A 165 5.25 -29.91 -8.54
N ARG A 166 6.32 -30.10 -7.76
CA ARG A 166 6.29 -30.94 -6.55
C ARG A 166 5.21 -30.53 -5.59
N ARG A 167 5.01 -29.23 -5.41
CA ARG A 167 3.97 -28.70 -4.53
C ARG A 167 2.55 -28.89 -5.06
N SER A 168 2.35 -28.78 -6.39
CA SER A 168 1.03 -28.98 -7.01
C SER A 168 0.61 -30.46 -7.03
N GLU A 169 1.59 -31.39 -7.02
CA GLU A 169 1.32 -32.82 -6.92
C GLU A 169 0.97 -33.27 -5.50
N GLU A 170 1.56 -32.64 -4.48
CA GLU A 170 1.29 -32.95 -3.06
C GLU A 170 0.00 -32.33 -2.54
N HIS A 171 -0.40 -31.17 -3.06
CA HIS A 171 -1.59 -30.44 -2.61
C HIS A 171 -2.28 -29.77 -3.79
N MET A 172 -3.54 -30.13 -4.04
CA MET A 172 -4.42 -29.37 -4.93
C MET A 172 -4.78 -28.01 -4.28
N SER A 173 -3.79 -27.12 -4.18
CA SER A 173 -3.98 -25.77 -3.67
C SER A 173 -4.11 -24.79 -4.82
N GLU A 174 -5.16 -23.98 -4.82
CA GLU A 174 -5.31 -22.85 -5.73
C GLU A 174 -4.07 -21.94 -5.62
N LEU A 175 -3.26 -21.90 -6.69
CA LEU A 175 -2.18 -20.95 -6.85
C LEU A 175 -2.78 -19.58 -7.21
N GLN A 176 -3.26 -18.84 -6.25
CA GLN A 176 -3.84 -17.50 -6.49
C GLN A 176 -2.83 -16.42 -6.88
N SER A 177 -1.52 -16.70 -6.89
CA SER A 177 -0.54 -15.63 -7.01
C SER A 177 0.27 -15.55 -8.29
N HIS A 178 0.10 -16.42 -9.29
CA HIS A 178 0.71 -16.27 -10.61
C HIS A 178 -0.20 -16.82 -11.73
N LEU A 179 -1.28 -16.11 -11.99
CA LEU A 179 -2.19 -16.38 -13.13
C LEU A 179 -1.45 -16.59 -14.47
N ASN A 180 -0.31 -15.95 -14.66
CA ASN A 180 0.48 -16.07 -15.89
C ASN A 180 1.19 -17.42 -16.03
N LEU A 181 1.62 -18.07 -14.95
CA LEU A 181 2.29 -19.38 -15.01
C LEU A 181 1.29 -20.51 -15.25
N VAL A 182 0.15 -20.49 -14.57
CA VAL A 182 -0.91 -21.49 -14.72
C VAL A 182 -1.53 -21.42 -16.12
N CYS A 183 -1.77 -20.23 -16.65
CA CYS A 183 -2.29 -20.09 -18.02
C CYS A 183 -1.28 -20.55 -19.07
N ARG A 184 0.03 -20.35 -18.87
CA ARG A 184 1.06 -20.84 -19.82
C ARG A 184 1.14 -22.37 -19.84
N LEU A 185 1.17 -23.02 -18.69
CA LEU A 185 1.19 -24.49 -18.57
C LEU A 185 -0.07 -25.16 -19.15
N LEU A 186 -1.24 -24.52 -19.05
CA LEU A 186 -2.48 -25.02 -19.65
C LEU A 186 -2.53 -24.84 -21.17
N LEU A 187 -1.88 -23.81 -21.71
CA LEU A 187 -1.80 -23.56 -23.16
C LEU A 187 -0.80 -24.47 -23.85
N GLU A 188 0.28 -24.87 -23.19
CA GLU A 188 1.28 -25.80 -23.74
C GLU A 188 0.80 -27.25 -23.76
N LYS A 189 -0.13 -27.65 -22.88
CA LYS A 189 -0.76 -28.99 -22.90
C LYS A 189 -1.80 -29.19 -24.01
N LYS A 190 -2.13 -28.16 -24.80
CA LYS A 190 -3.10 -28.22 -25.91
C LYS A 190 -2.42 -28.25 -27.29
N LYS A 191 -1.12 -28.43 -27.38
CA LYS A 191 -0.40 -28.80 -28.59
C LYS A 191 0.10 -30.24 -28.47
#